data_ebd5fb93db85729bc5318877cda991a6
#
_entry.id   ebd5fb93db85729bc5318877cda991a6
#
_cell.length_a   1.000
_cell.length_b   1.000
_cell.length_c   1.000
_cell.angle_alpha   90.00
_cell.angle_beta   90.00
_cell.angle_gamma   90.00
#
_symmetry.space_group_name_H-M   'P 1'
#
loop_
_entity.id
_entity.type
_entity.pdbx_description
1 polymer ?
#
loop_
_entity_poly.entity_id
_entity_poly.type
_entity_poly.pdbx_seq_one_letter_code
_entity_poly.pdbx_strand_id
1 'polypeptide(L)'
;MLLGARRLGVPMIIGSAGDTGSNSRVDLYVGIIRELAAQHGLKKFRLGWFYSEVDKAYLRRRMQQGETIQGLDGYADLVESELDATDRIVAMAGVHPYVALLRRGADVIIGGRSSDAALFAAAALHHGFPADTAYYLGKVLECASFCAEPYGG
;
A
#
# COMPACT_ATOMS: atom_id res chain seq x y z
N MET A 1 4.56 16.82 -4.27
CA MET A 1 5.35 15.65 -3.81
C MET A 1 6.22 15.09 -4.93
N LEU A 2 5.69 14.67 -6.10
CA LEU A 2 6.49 14.07 -7.19
C LEU A 2 7.72 14.90 -7.58
N LEU A 3 7.54 16.19 -7.91
CA LEU A 3 8.64 17.09 -8.29
C LEU A 3 9.71 17.22 -7.20
N GLY A 4 9.29 17.28 -5.94
CA GLY A 4 10.22 17.34 -4.80
C GLY A 4 11.04 16.06 -4.67
N ALA A 5 10.41 14.90 -4.71
CA ALA A 5 11.08 13.62 -4.65
C ALA A 5 12.09 13.43 -5.80
N ARG A 6 11.68 13.80 -7.04
CA ARG A 6 12.59 13.73 -8.20
C ARG A 6 13.76 14.71 -8.11
N ARG A 7 13.55 15.90 -7.53
CA ARG A 7 14.61 16.88 -7.30
C ARG A 7 15.62 16.41 -6.25
N LEU A 8 15.11 15.79 -5.17
CA LEU A 8 15.93 15.29 -4.07
C LEU A 8 16.58 13.93 -4.37
N GLY A 9 16.18 13.24 -5.43
CA GLY A 9 16.68 11.91 -5.77
C GLY A 9 16.24 10.81 -4.78
N VAL A 10 15.12 11.03 -4.09
CA VAL A 10 14.57 10.07 -3.12
C VAL A 10 13.33 9.36 -3.67
N PRO A 11 13.06 8.11 -3.26
CA PRO A 11 11.83 7.42 -3.65
C PRO A 11 10.59 8.14 -3.11
N MET A 12 9.51 8.14 -3.91
CA MET A 12 8.18 8.54 -3.46
C MET A 12 7.29 7.31 -3.36
N ILE A 13 6.70 7.09 -2.19
CA ILE A 13 5.84 5.93 -1.94
C ILE A 13 4.45 6.45 -1.57
N ILE A 14 3.43 5.92 -2.25
CA ILE A 14 2.01 6.13 -1.95
C ILE A 14 1.42 4.75 -1.67
N GLY A 15 0.92 4.55 -0.46
CA GLY A 15 0.17 3.36 -0.07
C GLY A 15 -1.33 3.60 -0.01
N SER A 16 -2.11 2.54 -0.02
CA SER A 16 -3.58 2.61 0.02
C SER A 16 -4.13 3.65 -0.94
N ALA A 17 -3.70 3.59 -2.22
CA ALA A 17 -4.00 4.60 -3.23
C ALA A 17 -5.49 4.97 -3.24
N GLY A 18 -5.78 6.28 -3.09
CA GLY A 18 -7.14 6.79 -3.03
C GLY A 18 -7.94 6.27 -1.84
N ASP A 19 -7.29 6.05 -0.69
CA ASP A 19 -7.84 5.59 0.58
C ASP A 19 -8.19 4.08 0.59
N THR A 20 -9.01 3.62 -0.32
CA THR A 20 -9.42 2.20 -0.39
C THR A 20 -8.30 1.26 -0.85
N GLY A 21 -7.35 1.74 -1.62
CA GLY A 21 -6.31 0.91 -2.23
C GLY A 21 -6.83 -0.10 -3.24
N SER A 22 -8.01 0.14 -3.83
CA SER A 22 -8.55 -0.71 -4.90
C SER A 22 -7.71 -0.62 -6.18
N ASN A 23 -7.80 -1.64 -7.03
CA ASN A 23 -7.02 -1.67 -8.28
C ASN A 23 -7.31 -0.45 -9.15
N SER A 24 -8.57 -0.05 -9.27
CA SER A 24 -8.96 1.14 -10.02
C SER A 24 -8.35 2.44 -9.46
N ARG A 25 -8.16 2.52 -8.15
CA ARG A 25 -7.48 3.68 -7.53
C ARG A 25 -5.98 3.65 -7.78
N VAL A 26 -5.36 2.48 -7.76
CA VAL A 26 -3.95 2.33 -8.16
C VAL A 26 -3.76 2.81 -9.60
N ASP A 27 -4.62 2.35 -10.54
CA ASP A 27 -4.56 2.77 -11.94
C ASP A 27 -4.73 4.27 -12.12
N LEU A 28 -5.67 4.88 -11.39
CA LEU A 28 -5.88 6.32 -11.39
C LEU A 28 -4.60 7.06 -10.98
N TYR A 29 -3.96 6.65 -9.88
CA TYR A 29 -2.74 7.29 -9.40
C TYR A 29 -1.56 7.07 -10.34
N VAL A 30 -1.43 5.90 -10.93
CA VAL A 30 -0.44 5.61 -11.99
C VAL A 30 -0.65 6.56 -13.18
N GLY A 31 -1.90 6.78 -13.59
CA GLY A 31 -2.27 7.75 -14.63
C GLY A 31 -1.85 9.18 -14.27
N ILE A 32 -2.20 9.64 -13.07
CA ILE A 32 -1.83 10.97 -12.56
C ILE A 32 -0.30 11.16 -12.54
N ILE A 33 0.46 10.17 -12.08
CA ILE A 33 1.93 10.26 -12.05
C ILE A 33 2.50 10.39 -13.48
N ARG A 34 1.97 9.64 -14.44
CA ARG A 34 2.39 9.72 -15.85
C ARG A 34 2.05 11.08 -16.47
N GLU A 35 0.87 11.59 -16.20
CA GLU A 35 0.43 12.89 -16.67
C GLU A 35 1.29 14.03 -16.11
N LEU A 36 1.51 14.05 -14.80
CA LEU A 36 2.38 15.02 -14.13
C LEU A 36 3.82 14.95 -14.65
N ALA A 37 4.33 13.74 -14.90
CA ALA A 37 5.66 13.57 -15.46
C ALA A 37 5.78 14.19 -16.87
N ALA A 38 4.76 14.01 -17.71
CA ALA A 38 4.70 14.61 -19.04
C ALA A 38 4.57 16.12 -18.97
N GLN A 39 3.63 16.65 -18.17
CA GLN A 39 3.39 18.08 -18.01
C GLN A 39 4.62 18.85 -17.54
N HIS A 40 5.43 18.24 -16.67
CA HIS A 40 6.63 18.87 -16.11
C HIS A 40 7.93 18.47 -16.79
N GLY A 41 7.89 17.72 -17.89
CA GLY A 41 9.07 17.28 -18.63
C GLY A 41 10.07 16.52 -17.78
N LEU A 42 9.60 15.68 -16.86
CA LEU A 42 10.48 14.94 -15.96
C LEU A 42 11.35 13.94 -16.73
N LYS A 43 12.64 13.87 -16.34
CA LYS A 43 13.52 12.81 -16.86
C LYS A 43 12.94 11.44 -16.54
N LYS A 44 13.27 10.43 -17.36
CA LYS A 44 12.85 9.05 -17.15
C LYS A 44 13.14 8.58 -15.73
N PHE A 45 12.15 7.92 -15.13
CA PHE A 45 12.23 7.30 -13.82
C PHE A 45 11.47 5.97 -13.83
N ARG A 46 11.71 5.13 -12.83
CA ARG A 46 11.02 3.84 -12.68
C ARG A 46 9.79 4.01 -11.82
N LEU A 47 8.62 3.78 -12.42
CA LEU A 47 7.33 3.74 -11.75
C LEU A 47 6.94 2.28 -11.52
N GLY A 48 6.82 1.89 -10.26
CA GLY A 48 6.35 0.58 -9.84
C GLY A 48 4.98 0.68 -9.17
N TRP A 49 4.17 -0.36 -9.29
CA TRP A 49 2.90 -0.44 -8.57
C TRP A 49 2.54 -1.89 -8.28
N PHE A 50 1.62 -2.09 -7.35
CA PHE A 50 1.03 -3.40 -7.08
C PHE A 50 -0.44 -3.25 -6.69
N TYR A 51 -1.19 -4.32 -6.92
CA TYR A 51 -2.61 -4.42 -6.62
C TYR A 51 -2.84 -5.22 -5.35
N SER A 52 -3.95 -4.93 -4.67
CA SER A 52 -4.33 -5.59 -3.41
C SER A 52 -5.74 -6.17 -3.44
N GLU A 53 -6.49 -6.02 -4.54
CA GLU A 53 -7.78 -6.70 -4.65
C GLU A 53 -7.60 -8.21 -4.74
N VAL A 54 -8.48 -8.91 -4.04
CA VAL A 54 -8.56 -10.37 -4.05
C VAL A 54 -9.74 -10.78 -4.92
N ASP A 55 -9.49 -11.69 -5.87
CA ASP A 55 -10.53 -12.20 -6.76
C ASP A 55 -11.56 -13.00 -5.95
N LYS A 56 -12.83 -12.60 -6.05
CA LYS A 56 -13.96 -13.30 -5.43
C LYS A 56 -14.04 -14.77 -5.86
N ALA A 57 -13.73 -15.07 -7.13
CA ALA A 57 -13.74 -16.45 -7.62
C ALA A 57 -12.65 -17.30 -6.96
N TYR A 58 -11.50 -16.68 -6.63
CA TYR A 58 -10.47 -17.36 -5.84
C TYR A 58 -10.98 -17.69 -4.43
N LEU A 59 -11.56 -16.70 -3.72
CA LEU A 59 -12.10 -16.91 -2.38
C LEU A 59 -13.21 -17.97 -2.36
N ARG A 60 -14.14 -17.92 -3.32
CA ARG A 60 -15.21 -18.92 -3.45
C ARG A 60 -14.66 -20.33 -3.62
N ARG A 61 -13.64 -20.50 -4.47
CA ARG A 61 -12.98 -21.81 -4.62
C ARG A 61 -12.36 -22.31 -3.33
N ARG A 62 -11.73 -21.41 -2.54
CA ARG A 62 -11.14 -21.80 -1.25
C ARG A 62 -12.21 -22.23 -0.26
N MET A 63 -13.33 -21.50 -0.18
CA MET A 63 -14.48 -21.87 0.66
C MET A 63 -15.09 -23.22 0.25
N GLN A 64 -15.23 -23.48 -1.04
CA GLN A 64 -15.71 -24.76 -1.57
C GLN A 64 -14.75 -25.92 -1.30
N GLN A 65 -13.48 -25.65 -1.09
CA GLN A 65 -12.47 -26.63 -0.67
C GLN A 65 -12.47 -26.87 0.85
N GLY A 66 -13.41 -26.28 1.59
CA GLY A 66 -13.54 -26.40 3.04
C GLY A 66 -12.67 -25.44 3.84
N GLU A 67 -12.08 -24.44 3.20
CA GLU A 67 -11.31 -23.42 3.94
C GLU A 67 -12.24 -22.35 4.50
N THR A 68 -11.98 -21.97 5.74
CA THR A 68 -12.72 -20.91 6.43
C THR A 68 -11.91 -19.60 6.35
N ILE A 69 -12.57 -18.52 5.92
CA ILE A 69 -12.02 -17.18 6.00
C ILE A 69 -12.52 -16.58 7.30
N GLN A 70 -11.66 -16.68 8.32
CA GLN A 70 -12.02 -16.35 9.71
C GLN A 70 -12.21 -14.85 9.90
N GLY A 71 -13.26 -14.50 10.65
CA GLY A 71 -13.46 -13.15 11.16
C GLY A 71 -12.38 -12.80 12.19
N LEU A 72 -12.01 -11.52 12.26
CA LEU A 72 -11.09 -10.98 13.27
C LEU A 72 -11.87 -10.39 14.44
N ASP A 73 -11.28 -10.40 15.63
CA ASP A 73 -11.81 -9.74 16.84
C ASP A 73 -13.27 -10.11 17.19
N GLY A 74 -13.65 -11.38 16.98
CA GLY A 74 -14.99 -11.87 17.30
C GLY A 74 -16.05 -11.59 16.23
N TYR A 75 -15.66 -11.04 15.08
CA TYR A 75 -16.55 -11.00 13.92
C TYR A 75 -16.82 -12.39 13.37
N ALA A 76 -17.97 -12.57 12.73
CA ALA A 76 -18.31 -13.83 12.07
C ALA A 76 -17.37 -14.12 10.90
N ASP A 77 -17.21 -15.41 10.61
CA ASP A 77 -16.46 -15.85 9.43
C ASP A 77 -17.16 -15.41 8.14
N LEU A 78 -16.40 -15.13 7.10
CA LEU A 78 -16.95 -14.73 5.81
C LEU A 78 -17.80 -15.87 5.23
N VAL A 79 -19.04 -15.57 4.89
CA VAL A 79 -19.97 -16.49 4.22
C VAL A 79 -20.19 -16.12 2.75
N GLU A 80 -20.65 -17.07 1.95
CA GLU A 80 -20.78 -16.87 0.49
C GLU A 80 -21.74 -15.74 0.13
N SER A 81 -22.82 -15.54 0.90
CA SER A 81 -23.77 -14.45 0.68
C SER A 81 -23.14 -13.06 0.91
N GLU A 82 -22.23 -12.92 1.87
CA GLU A 82 -21.49 -11.68 2.10
C GLU A 82 -20.45 -11.45 1.00
N LEU A 83 -19.77 -12.53 0.56
CA LEU A 83 -18.86 -12.47 -0.58
C LEU A 83 -19.59 -11.97 -1.85
N ASP A 84 -20.82 -12.42 -2.07
CA ASP A 84 -21.63 -11.97 -3.21
C ASP A 84 -22.07 -10.53 -3.09
N ALA A 85 -22.51 -10.11 -1.91
CA ALA A 85 -22.97 -8.75 -1.62
C ALA A 85 -21.85 -7.70 -1.62
N THR A 86 -20.59 -8.10 -1.45
CA THR A 86 -19.45 -7.20 -1.38
C THR A 86 -19.04 -6.75 -2.79
N ASP A 87 -18.80 -5.45 -3.01
CA ASP A 87 -18.31 -4.95 -4.29
C ASP A 87 -16.87 -5.36 -4.54
N ARG A 88 -15.99 -5.15 -3.55
CA ARG A 88 -14.56 -5.40 -3.65
C ARG A 88 -13.99 -5.93 -2.35
N ILE A 89 -13.01 -6.79 -2.46
CA ILE A 89 -12.24 -7.30 -1.33
C ILE A 89 -10.78 -6.95 -1.56
N VAL A 90 -10.15 -6.36 -0.57
CA VAL A 90 -8.73 -6.01 -0.63
C VAL A 90 -7.97 -6.73 0.49
N ALA A 91 -6.80 -7.26 0.15
CA ALA A 91 -5.86 -7.77 1.15
C ALA A 91 -4.96 -6.62 1.62
N MET A 92 -4.69 -6.58 2.92
CA MET A 92 -3.78 -5.58 3.48
C MET A 92 -2.33 -6.00 3.25
N ALA A 93 -1.63 -5.32 2.33
CA ALA A 93 -0.23 -5.59 2.06
C ALA A 93 0.68 -5.10 3.19
N GLY A 94 1.68 -5.90 3.54
CA GLY A 94 2.79 -5.50 4.40
C GLY A 94 3.92 -4.83 3.61
N VAL A 95 5.13 -4.86 4.14
CA VAL A 95 6.32 -4.20 3.56
C VAL A 95 6.85 -4.85 2.28
N HIS A 96 6.59 -6.14 2.08
CA HIS A 96 7.26 -6.95 1.05
C HIS A 96 7.15 -6.38 -0.38
N PRO A 97 5.97 -5.99 -0.91
CA PRO A 97 5.88 -5.46 -2.27
C PRO A 97 6.64 -4.14 -2.42
N TYR A 98 6.64 -3.29 -1.39
CA TYR A 98 7.40 -2.03 -1.39
C TYR A 98 8.90 -2.28 -1.45
N VAL A 99 9.41 -3.12 -0.55
CA VAL A 99 10.84 -3.49 -0.51
C VAL A 99 11.27 -4.15 -1.82
N ALA A 100 10.42 -5.02 -2.40
CA ALA A 100 10.72 -5.65 -3.70
C ALA A 100 10.83 -4.62 -4.83
N LEU A 101 9.95 -3.62 -4.87
CA LEU A 101 9.99 -2.55 -5.86
C LEU A 101 11.19 -1.62 -5.63
N LEU A 102 11.50 -1.24 -4.38
CA LEU A 102 12.68 -0.46 -4.04
C LEU A 102 13.98 -1.16 -4.48
N ARG A 103 14.09 -2.47 -4.22
CA ARG A 103 15.25 -3.29 -4.67
C ARG A 103 15.39 -3.33 -6.19
N ARG A 104 14.30 -3.19 -6.93
CA ARG A 104 14.30 -3.05 -8.39
C ARG A 104 14.60 -1.63 -8.85
N GLY A 105 14.87 -0.71 -7.92
CA GLY A 105 15.19 0.68 -8.20
C GLY A 105 13.98 1.53 -8.58
N ALA A 106 12.79 1.22 -8.06
CA ALA A 106 11.63 2.07 -8.29
C ALA A 106 11.84 3.44 -7.63
N ASP A 107 11.64 4.49 -8.40
CA ASP A 107 11.69 5.88 -7.98
C ASP A 107 10.35 6.38 -7.43
N VAL A 108 9.26 5.79 -7.93
CA VAL A 108 7.90 6.07 -7.49
C VAL A 108 7.18 4.74 -7.35
N ILE A 109 6.49 4.55 -6.23
CA ILE A 109 5.72 3.34 -5.94
C ILE A 109 4.29 3.73 -5.59
N ILE A 110 3.32 3.09 -6.27
CA ILE A 110 1.89 3.21 -5.97
C ILE A 110 1.41 1.85 -5.47
N GLY A 111 0.99 1.81 -4.21
CA GLY A 111 0.50 0.59 -3.57
C GLY A 111 -1.01 0.49 -3.51
N GLY A 112 -1.53 -0.73 -3.65
CA GLY A 112 -2.89 -1.07 -3.25
C GLY A 112 -3.08 -0.99 -1.74
N ARG A 113 -4.17 -1.53 -1.20
CA ARG A 113 -4.43 -1.49 0.26
C ARG A 113 -3.23 -2.05 1.02
N SER A 114 -2.79 -1.30 2.00
CA SER A 114 -1.56 -1.59 2.75
C SER A 114 -1.74 -1.26 4.22
N SER A 115 -0.98 -1.91 5.07
CA SER A 115 -0.80 -1.48 6.46
C SER A 115 -0.11 -0.13 6.48
N ASP A 116 -0.64 0.81 7.24
CA ASP A 116 -0.19 2.21 7.22
C ASP A 116 1.28 2.35 7.63
N ALA A 117 1.73 1.59 8.64
CA ALA A 117 3.13 1.57 9.04
C ALA A 117 4.07 0.96 7.99
N ALA A 118 3.56 0.07 7.13
CA ALA A 118 4.40 -0.70 6.20
C ALA A 118 5.11 0.17 5.15
N LEU A 119 4.41 1.17 4.62
CA LEU A 119 5.00 2.04 3.59
C LEU A 119 6.18 2.87 4.13
N PHE A 120 6.10 3.31 5.39
CA PHE A 120 7.20 4.04 6.04
C PHE A 120 8.34 3.10 6.44
N ALA A 121 8.02 1.92 6.99
CA ALA A 121 9.00 0.91 7.36
C ALA A 121 9.78 0.36 6.15
N ALA A 122 9.16 0.33 4.97
CA ALA A 122 9.76 -0.25 3.78
C ALA A 122 11.07 0.41 3.35
N ALA A 123 11.16 1.73 3.45
CA ALA A 123 12.38 2.47 3.12
C ALA A 123 13.51 2.13 4.10
N ALA A 124 13.22 2.10 5.41
CA ALA A 124 14.20 1.73 6.42
C ALA A 124 14.70 0.30 6.24
N LEU A 125 13.79 -0.66 6.01
CA LEU A 125 14.14 -2.05 5.73
C LEU A 125 14.96 -2.21 4.43
N HIS A 126 14.64 -1.42 3.40
CA HIS A 126 15.42 -1.40 2.16
C HIS A 126 16.86 -0.99 2.39
N HIS A 127 17.09 -0.05 3.31
CA HIS A 127 18.42 0.42 3.70
C HIS A 127 19.10 -0.45 4.77
N GLY A 128 18.50 -1.59 5.15
CA GLY A 128 19.11 -2.55 6.05
C GLY A 128 18.95 -2.26 7.55
N PHE A 129 18.06 -1.33 7.93
CA PHE A 129 17.75 -1.13 9.34
C PHE A 129 17.03 -2.35 9.93
N PRO A 130 17.22 -2.65 11.23
CA PRO A 130 16.52 -3.72 11.93
C PRO A 130 14.99 -3.58 11.84
N ALA A 131 14.28 -4.70 11.77
CA ALA A 131 12.84 -4.71 11.56
C ALA A 131 12.06 -4.02 12.69
N ASP A 132 12.45 -4.23 13.93
CA ASP A 132 11.87 -3.58 15.12
C ASP A 132 11.96 -2.04 15.01
N THR A 133 13.15 -1.52 14.71
CA THR A 133 13.38 -0.08 14.51
C THR A 133 12.59 0.45 13.32
N ALA A 134 12.56 -0.27 12.19
CA ALA A 134 11.85 0.14 10.98
C ALA A 134 10.34 0.22 11.20
N TYR A 135 9.75 -0.77 11.88
CA TYR A 135 8.32 -0.78 12.17
C TYR A 135 7.94 0.22 13.27
N TYR A 136 8.80 0.42 14.27
CA TYR A 136 8.59 1.48 15.25
C TYR A 136 8.57 2.86 14.58
N LEU A 137 9.55 3.15 13.72
CA LEU A 137 9.56 4.37 12.90
C LEU A 137 8.29 4.48 12.05
N GLY A 138 7.88 3.39 11.40
CA GLY A 138 6.68 3.35 10.58
C GLY A 138 5.43 3.69 11.37
N LYS A 139 5.29 3.13 12.58
CA LYS A 139 4.14 3.39 13.45
C LYS A 139 4.10 4.84 13.94
N VAL A 140 5.24 5.40 14.30
CA VAL A 140 5.33 6.81 14.73
C VAL A 140 4.99 7.76 13.58
N LEU A 141 5.48 7.48 12.36
CA LEU A 141 5.29 8.37 11.20
C LEU A 141 3.87 8.34 10.64
N GLU A 142 3.20 7.19 10.67
CA GLU A 142 1.84 7.05 10.12
C GLU A 142 0.80 7.87 10.89
N CYS A 143 0.96 7.96 12.22
CA CYS A 143 0.09 8.67 13.13
C CYS A 143 0.83 9.77 13.89
N ALA A 144 1.80 10.42 13.27
CA ALA A 144 2.74 11.33 13.91
C ALA A 144 2.08 12.36 14.86
N SER A 145 0.94 12.92 14.49
CA SER A 145 0.21 13.87 15.32
C SER A 145 -0.35 13.23 16.61
N PHE A 146 -0.59 11.92 16.62
CA PHE A 146 -1.05 11.19 17.81
C PHE A 146 0.09 10.89 18.80
N CYS A 147 1.33 11.05 18.38
CA CYS A 147 2.52 10.82 19.21
C CYS A 147 3.02 12.09 19.90
N ALA A 148 2.34 13.23 19.71
CA ALA A 148 2.75 14.53 20.21
C ALA A 148 1.65 15.19 21.04
N GLU A 149 2.05 16.10 21.95
CA GLU A 149 1.15 17.00 22.66
C GLU A 149 1.46 18.45 22.28
N PRO A 150 0.43 19.29 22.01
CA PRO A 150 -0.99 18.93 21.97
C PRO A 150 -1.33 18.04 20.76
N TYR A 151 -2.25 17.10 21.01
CA TYR A 151 -2.77 16.19 20.04
C TYR A 151 -3.43 16.90 18.85
N GLY A 152 -3.02 16.57 17.63
CA GLY A 152 -3.64 17.10 16.41
C GLY A 152 -3.33 18.59 16.14
N GLY A 153 -2.24 19.12 16.68
CA GLY A 153 -1.79 20.49 16.43
C GLY A 153 -1.32 20.76 15.00
#